data_e7d1a9314edbc51bfcc1f7773e05ba34
#
_entry.id   e7d1a9314edbc51bfcc1f7773e05ba34
#
_cell.length_a   1.000
_cell.length_b   1.000
_cell.length_c   1.000
_cell.angle_alpha   90.00
_cell.angle_beta   90.00
_cell.angle_gamma   90.00
#
_symmetry.space_group_name_H-M   'P 1'
#
loop_
_entity.id
_entity.type
_entity.pdbx_description
1 polymer ?
#
loop_
_entity_poly.entity_id
_entity_poly.type
_entity_poly.pdbx_seq_one_letter_code
_entity_poly.pdbx_strand_id
1 'polypeptide(L)'
;MSAPGKGILFSLVERARRRSAWLFHFNAGACNGCDIELITCLTPRYDVEQLGIKLEGSPRQADVLCVSGPVTRATREALETIYGQIPFPKVVVAIGSCPATCNVFAGSPMIEGPLDRIIPVDVYVPGCPPRPHQIIEGVAEAIERLAAYRATPAGGER
;
A
#
# COMPACT_ATOMS: atom_id res chain seq x y z
N MET A 1 15.90 29.75 -15.25
CA MET A 1 16.27 28.62 -16.13
C MET A 1 15.06 27.67 -16.16
N SER A 2 14.32 27.66 -17.27
CA SER A 2 13.09 26.89 -17.46
C SER A 2 13.42 25.40 -17.52
N ALA A 3 12.69 24.59 -16.73
CA ALA A 3 12.74 23.13 -16.82
C ALA A 3 12.34 22.66 -18.24
N PRO A 4 13.04 21.69 -18.84
CA PRO A 4 12.71 21.19 -20.17
C PRO A 4 11.31 20.58 -20.16
N GLY A 5 10.50 20.98 -21.14
CA GLY A 5 9.08 20.65 -21.26
C GLY A 5 8.82 19.15 -21.13
N LYS A 6 8.09 18.78 -20.10
CA LYS A 6 7.49 17.46 -20.00
C LYS A 6 6.55 17.31 -21.20
N GLY A 7 6.89 16.45 -22.14
CA GLY A 7 6.12 16.29 -23.37
C GLY A 7 4.66 15.91 -23.07
N ILE A 8 3.74 16.28 -23.95
CA ILE A 8 2.29 15.99 -23.85
C ILE A 8 2.04 14.51 -23.54
N LEU A 9 2.83 13.63 -24.14
CA LEU A 9 2.79 12.18 -23.90
C LEU A 9 3.10 11.83 -22.42
N PHE A 10 4.07 12.49 -21.81
CA PHE A 10 4.42 12.27 -20.40
C PHE A 10 3.28 12.69 -19.46
N SER A 11 2.66 13.85 -19.72
CA SER A 11 1.53 14.32 -18.93
C SER A 11 0.28 13.43 -19.08
N LEU A 12 0.06 12.87 -20.27
CA LEU A 12 -1.02 11.91 -20.51
C LEU A 12 -0.78 10.60 -19.79
N VAL A 13 0.44 10.08 -19.81
CA VAL A 13 0.83 8.86 -19.10
C VAL A 13 0.71 9.05 -17.58
N GLU A 14 1.13 10.18 -17.03
CA GLU A 14 0.93 10.50 -15.61
C GLU A 14 -0.56 10.57 -15.25
N ARG A 15 -1.37 11.21 -16.08
CA ARG A 15 -2.82 11.30 -15.85
C ARG A 15 -3.49 9.93 -15.91
N ALA A 16 -3.09 9.07 -16.85
CA ALA A 16 -3.60 7.70 -16.96
C ALA A 16 -3.21 6.86 -15.74
N ARG A 17 -1.97 6.97 -15.29
CA ARG A 17 -1.44 6.25 -14.12
C ARG A 17 -2.08 6.69 -12.79
N ARG A 18 -2.48 7.95 -12.65
CA ARG A 18 -3.25 8.45 -11.50
C ARG A 18 -4.68 7.89 -11.46
N ARG A 19 -5.20 7.43 -12.59
CA ARG A 19 -6.55 6.88 -12.72
C ARG A 19 -6.60 5.35 -12.68
N SER A 20 -5.46 4.69 -12.53
CA SER A 20 -5.38 3.23 -12.49
C SER A 20 -4.26 2.85 -11.54
N ALA A 21 -4.59 2.71 -10.26
CA ALA A 21 -3.69 2.19 -9.24
C ALA A 21 -4.09 0.75 -8.91
N TRP A 22 -3.14 -0.16 -9.04
CA TRP A 22 -3.35 -1.56 -8.76
C TRP A 22 -2.81 -1.87 -7.37
N LEU A 23 -3.70 -2.37 -6.51
CA LEU A 23 -3.41 -2.70 -5.12
C LEU A 23 -3.18 -4.20 -4.99
N PHE A 24 -2.16 -4.56 -4.24
CA PHE A 24 -1.98 -5.91 -3.73
C PHE A 24 -2.14 -5.89 -2.21
N HIS A 25 -3.01 -6.77 -1.69
CA HIS A 25 -3.22 -6.90 -0.26
C HIS A 25 -2.46 -8.12 0.29
N PHE A 26 -1.74 -7.90 1.40
CA PHE A 26 -1.04 -8.94 2.13
C PHE A 26 -1.40 -8.92 3.62
N ASN A 27 -1.90 -10.06 4.12
CA ASN A 27 -2.13 -10.27 5.54
C ASN A 27 -0.86 -10.83 6.20
N ALA A 28 -0.19 -10.01 7.01
CA ALA A 28 1.05 -10.36 7.70
C ALA A 28 0.83 -11.08 9.04
N GLY A 29 -0.41 -11.11 9.53
CA GLY A 29 -0.80 -11.72 10.82
C GLY A 29 -1.99 -11.02 11.45
N ALA A 30 -2.88 -10.45 10.61
CA ALA A 30 -4.08 -9.75 11.07
C ALA A 30 -5.15 -10.70 11.62
N CYS A 31 -6.00 -10.15 12.48
CA CYS A 31 -7.20 -10.82 12.97
C CYS A 31 -8.38 -10.80 11.99
N ASN A 32 -8.16 -10.44 10.73
CA ASN A 32 -9.13 -10.21 9.63
C ASN A 32 -10.01 -8.96 9.77
N GLY A 33 -9.99 -8.23 10.87
CA GLY A 33 -10.79 -7.02 11.00
C GLY A 33 -10.47 -5.98 9.94
N CYS A 34 -9.18 -5.67 9.74
CA CYS A 34 -8.72 -4.73 8.70
C CYS A 34 -8.99 -5.26 7.28
N ASP A 35 -8.91 -6.58 7.07
CA ASP A 35 -9.12 -7.21 5.78
C ASP A 35 -10.58 -7.11 5.34
N ILE A 36 -11.51 -7.32 6.28
CA ILE A 36 -12.95 -7.16 6.04
C ILE A 36 -13.28 -5.72 5.66
N GLU A 37 -12.72 -4.74 6.38
CA GLU A 37 -12.93 -3.32 6.07
C GLU A 37 -12.31 -2.92 4.72
N LEU A 38 -11.14 -3.47 4.37
CA LEU A 38 -10.53 -3.28 3.06
C LEU A 38 -11.43 -3.83 1.93
N ILE A 39 -11.94 -5.06 2.10
CA ILE A 39 -12.85 -5.67 1.12
C ILE A 39 -14.17 -4.87 1.05
N THR A 40 -14.62 -4.32 2.18
CA THR A 40 -15.81 -3.48 2.22
C THR A 40 -15.67 -2.23 1.32
N CYS A 41 -14.45 -1.71 1.13
CA CYS A 41 -14.19 -0.60 0.19
C CYS A 41 -14.53 -0.97 -1.27
N LEU A 42 -14.46 -2.25 -1.63
CA LEU A 42 -14.80 -2.75 -2.98
C LEU A 42 -16.29 -3.01 -3.17
N THR A 43 -17.09 -2.97 -2.08
CA THR A 43 -18.54 -3.19 -2.16
C THR A 43 -19.24 -2.02 -2.86
N PRO A 44 -20.44 -2.22 -3.44
CA PRO A 44 -21.20 -1.19 -4.14
C PRO A 44 -21.49 0.08 -3.32
N ARG A 45 -21.37 0.02 -2.00
CA ARG A 45 -21.57 1.18 -1.12
C ARG A 45 -20.43 2.21 -1.23
N TYR A 46 -19.20 1.76 -1.41
CA TYR A 46 -18.00 2.60 -1.48
C TYR A 46 -17.40 2.61 -2.87
N ASP A 47 -17.44 1.47 -3.56
CA ASP A 47 -17.11 1.26 -4.97
C ASP A 47 -15.84 2.03 -5.43
N VAL A 48 -14.74 1.75 -4.74
CA VAL A 48 -13.44 2.40 -5.04
C VAL A 48 -12.93 2.06 -6.44
N GLU A 49 -13.46 1.03 -7.08
CA GLU A 49 -13.11 0.68 -8.46
C GLU A 49 -13.53 1.76 -9.45
N GLN A 50 -14.60 2.53 -9.17
CA GLN A 50 -14.97 3.70 -9.95
C GLN A 50 -13.88 4.78 -9.96
N LEU A 51 -13.03 4.81 -8.93
CA LEU A 51 -11.89 5.73 -8.85
C LEU A 51 -10.67 5.22 -9.64
N GLY A 52 -10.79 4.05 -10.29
CA GLY A 52 -9.69 3.40 -11.02
C GLY A 52 -8.74 2.60 -10.13
N ILE A 53 -9.16 2.29 -8.91
CA ILE A 53 -8.41 1.46 -7.97
C ILE A 53 -8.86 0.02 -8.14
N LYS A 54 -7.91 -0.90 -8.40
CA LYS A 54 -8.21 -2.30 -8.59
C LYS A 54 -7.39 -3.17 -7.65
N LEU A 55 -8.05 -4.15 -7.02
CA LEU A 55 -7.36 -5.17 -6.23
C LEU A 55 -6.88 -6.29 -7.15
N GLU A 56 -5.57 -6.58 -7.10
CA GLU A 56 -4.93 -7.61 -7.92
C GLU A 56 -4.38 -8.76 -7.07
N GLY A 57 -4.41 -9.96 -7.62
CA GLY A 57 -3.89 -11.16 -6.97
C GLY A 57 -2.39 -11.40 -7.20
N SER A 58 -1.70 -10.55 -7.98
CA SER A 58 -0.28 -10.71 -8.28
C SER A 58 0.53 -9.48 -7.88
N PRO A 59 1.58 -9.63 -7.06
CA PRO A 59 2.42 -8.51 -6.66
C PRO A 59 3.17 -7.87 -7.84
N ARG A 60 3.44 -8.60 -8.89
CA ARG A 60 4.20 -8.10 -10.06
C ARG A 60 3.46 -7.04 -10.86
N GLN A 61 2.15 -6.94 -10.69
CA GLN A 61 1.30 -5.96 -11.38
C GLN A 61 0.89 -4.81 -10.47
N ALA A 62 1.15 -4.94 -9.16
CA ALA A 62 0.74 -3.96 -8.18
C ALA A 62 1.65 -2.72 -8.16
N ASP A 63 1.05 -1.57 -7.90
CA ASP A 63 1.72 -0.30 -7.64
C ASP A 63 1.73 0.01 -6.14
N VAL A 64 0.71 -0.46 -5.41
CA VAL A 64 0.51 -0.20 -3.98
C VAL A 64 0.39 -1.52 -3.23
N LEU A 65 1.24 -1.70 -2.22
CA LEU A 65 1.19 -2.82 -1.29
C LEU A 65 0.43 -2.41 -0.03
N CYS A 66 -0.74 -2.99 0.17
CA CYS A 66 -1.52 -2.83 1.40
C CYS A 66 -1.23 -3.98 2.36
N VAL A 67 -0.68 -3.67 3.53
CA VAL A 67 -0.33 -4.69 4.53
C VAL A 67 -1.20 -4.53 5.77
N SER A 68 -1.82 -5.61 6.21
CA SER A 68 -2.60 -5.69 7.44
C SER A 68 -1.93 -6.62 8.47
N GLY A 69 -2.05 -6.27 9.75
CA GLY A 69 -1.51 -7.04 10.86
C GLY A 69 -0.03 -6.82 11.16
N PRO A 70 0.43 -7.26 12.34
CA PRO A 70 1.84 -7.26 12.69
C PRO A 70 2.57 -8.34 11.90
N VAL A 71 3.86 -8.15 11.64
CA VAL A 71 4.62 -9.16 10.90
C VAL A 71 4.96 -10.32 11.83
N THR A 72 4.54 -11.52 11.43
CA THR A 72 4.87 -12.75 12.16
C THR A 72 6.15 -13.38 11.60
N ARG A 73 6.78 -14.27 12.39
CA ARG A 73 7.94 -15.05 11.92
C ARG A 73 7.65 -15.87 10.67
N ALA A 74 6.42 -16.40 10.57
CA ALA A 74 6.02 -17.22 9.44
C ALA A 74 5.80 -16.40 8.15
N THR A 75 5.38 -15.14 8.27
CA THR A 75 5.02 -14.31 7.12
C THR A 75 6.14 -13.36 6.67
N ARG A 76 7.18 -13.20 7.48
CA ARG A 76 8.28 -12.27 7.21
C ARG A 76 8.93 -12.52 5.84
N GLU A 77 9.40 -13.75 5.61
CA GLU A 77 10.08 -14.11 4.36
C GLU A 77 9.17 -13.92 3.13
N ALA A 78 7.89 -14.29 3.28
CA ALA A 78 6.90 -14.07 2.23
C ALA A 78 6.69 -12.58 1.94
N LEU A 79 6.62 -11.74 2.99
CA LEU A 79 6.48 -10.28 2.85
C LEU A 79 7.68 -9.65 2.12
N GLU A 80 8.90 -10.02 2.51
CA GLU A 80 10.13 -9.54 1.87
C GLU A 80 10.18 -9.96 0.40
N THR A 81 9.78 -11.19 0.09
CA THR A 81 9.69 -11.71 -1.28
C THR A 81 8.67 -10.95 -2.10
N ILE A 82 7.47 -10.72 -1.56
CA ILE A 82 6.39 -9.97 -2.23
C ILE A 82 6.85 -8.53 -2.48
N TYR A 83 7.43 -7.88 -1.47
CA TYR A 83 7.94 -6.52 -1.61
C TYR A 83 9.00 -6.42 -2.71
N GLY A 84 9.89 -7.42 -2.83
CA GLY A 84 10.89 -7.50 -3.91
C GLY A 84 10.29 -7.72 -5.30
N GLN A 85 9.12 -8.36 -5.40
CA GLN A 85 8.45 -8.65 -6.67
C GLN A 85 7.65 -7.47 -7.22
N ILE A 86 7.24 -6.52 -6.37
CA ILE A 86 6.52 -5.32 -6.82
C ILE A 86 7.52 -4.39 -7.53
N PRO A 87 7.25 -4.02 -8.79
CA PRO A 87 8.14 -3.17 -9.56
C PRO A 87 8.20 -1.74 -8.96
N PHE A 88 9.34 -1.07 -9.13
CA PHE A 88 9.46 0.34 -8.78
C PHE A 88 8.84 1.22 -9.89
N PRO A 89 8.18 2.35 -9.58
CA PRO A 89 7.91 2.90 -8.26
C PRO A 89 6.74 2.21 -7.57
N LYS A 90 6.88 1.95 -6.27
CA LYS A 90 5.88 1.30 -5.42
C LYS A 90 5.68 2.09 -4.14
N VAL A 91 4.51 1.94 -3.53
CA VAL A 91 4.13 2.56 -2.25
C VAL A 91 3.58 1.50 -1.31
N VAL A 92 3.96 1.57 -0.04
CA VAL A 92 3.51 0.65 1.01
C VAL A 92 2.56 1.36 1.96
N VAL A 93 1.38 0.78 2.14
CA VAL A 93 0.33 1.26 3.05
C VAL A 93 0.13 0.27 4.19
N ALA A 94 0.36 0.72 5.41
CA ALA A 94 0.10 -0.03 6.63
C ALA A 94 -1.35 0.20 7.10
N ILE A 95 -2.21 -0.82 7.00
CA ILE A 95 -3.64 -0.73 7.34
C ILE A 95 -3.88 -1.24 8.76
N GLY A 96 -4.32 -0.34 9.62
CA GLY A 96 -4.59 -0.61 11.02
C GLY A 96 -3.43 -0.27 11.95
N SER A 97 -3.68 -0.35 13.24
CA SER A 97 -2.68 -0.07 14.27
C SER A 97 -1.67 -1.21 14.46
N CYS A 98 -2.02 -2.44 14.07
CA CYS A 98 -1.15 -3.60 14.24
C CYS A 98 0.13 -3.55 13.42
N PRO A 99 0.13 -3.21 12.13
CA PRO A 99 1.37 -3.11 11.38
C PRO A 99 2.25 -1.93 11.83
N ALA A 100 1.68 -0.91 12.48
CA ALA A 100 2.44 0.23 13.00
C ALA A 100 3.10 -0.05 14.36
N THR A 101 2.40 -0.71 15.29
CA THR A 101 2.84 -0.83 16.69
C THR A 101 2.73 -2.24 17.27
N CYS A 102 2.33 -3.23 16.47
CA CYS A 102 1.92 -4.56 16.89
C CYS A 102 0.69 -4.60 17.82
N ASN A 103 0.23 -3.46 18.33
CA ASN A 103 -0.94 -3.30 19.20
C ASN A 103 -0.99 -4.40 20.29
N VAL A 104 -2.13 -5.10 20.43
CA VAL A 104 -2.33 -6.19 21.42
C VAL A 104 -1.37 -7.37 21.27
N PHE A 105 -0.74 -7.52 20.13
CA PHE A 105 0.22 -8.62 19.85
C PHE A 105 1.65 -8.28 20.24
N ALA A 106 1.91 -7.06 20.74
CA ALA A 106 3.24 -6.64 21.16
C ALA A 106 3.77 -7.57 22.28
N GLY A 107 5.03 -7.98 22.15
CA GLY A 107 5.69 -8.89 23.12
C GLY A 107 5.42 -10.39 22.89
N SER A 108 4.60 -10.76 21.91
CA SER A 108 4.44 -12.16 21.53
C SER A 108 5.71 -12.70 20.87
N PRO A 109 6.19 -13.91 21.25
CA PRO A 109 7.41 -14.50 20.67
C PRO A 109 7.26 -14.87 19.18
N MET A 110 6.03 -14.88 18.66
CA MET A 110 5.76 -15.19 17.26
C MET A 110 5.73 -13.94 16.36
N ILE A 111 5.79 -12.74 16.96
CA ILE A 111 5.79 -11.48 16.22
C ILE A 111 7.22 -10.97 16.08
N GLU A 112 7.61 -10.68 14.84
CA GLU A 112 8.92 -10.07 14.53
C GLU A 112 8.94 -8.57 14.86
N GLY A 113 7.80 -7.92 14.72
CA GLY A 113 7.66 -6.51 15.06
C GLY A 113 6.72 -5.75 14.13
N PRO A 114 6.76 -4.42 14.22
CA PRO A 114 6.04 -3.56 13.30
C PRO A 114 6.63 -3.63 11.89
N LEU A 115 5.79 -3.27 10.91
CA LEU A 115 6.09 -3.39 9.47
C LEU A 115 7.31 -2.59 9.04
N ASP A 116 7.49 -1.40 9.60
CA ASP A 116 8.59 -0.47 9.27
C ASP A 116 10.00 -0.99 9.64
N ARG A 117 10.08 -2.01 10.49
CA ARG A 117 11.35 -2.69 10.78
C ARG A 117 11.79 -3.67 9.70
N ILE A 118 10.88 -4.03 8.80
CA ILE A 118 11.10 -5.10 7.81
C ILE A 118 11.12 -4.52 6.40
N ILE A 119 10.13 -3.68 6.07
CA ILE A 119 10.06 -2.97 4.80
C ILE A 119 9.73 -1.49 5.04
N PRO A 120 10.17 -0.58 4.18
CA PRO A 120 9.82 0.83 4.29
C PRO A 120 8.31 1.02 4.13
N VAL A 121 7.71 1.86 4.99
CA VAL A 121 6.28 2.18 4.97
C VAL A 121 6.10 3.65 4.59
N ASP A 122 5.24 3.90 3.62
CA ASP A 122 4.99 5.25 3.12
C ASP A 122 3.76 5.88 3.79
N VAL A 123 2.69 5.12 3.98
CA VAL A 123 1.42 5.62 4.53
C VAL A 123 0.94 4.72 5.65
N TYR A 124 0.46 5.33 6.74
CA TYR A 124 -0.17 4.63 7.84
C TYR A 124 -1.65 5.01 7.94
N VAL A 125 -2.52 4.01 7.98
CA VAL A 125 -3.96 4.18 8.21
C VAL A 125 -4.30 3.65 9.61
N PRO A 126 -4.36 4.50 10.62
CA PRO A 126 -4.60 4.06 12.00
C PRO A 126 -6.05 3.61 12.21
N GLY A 127 -6.21 2.61 13.07
CA GLY A 127 -7.52 2.07 13.47
C GLY A 127 -7.43 0.61 13.88
N CYS A 128 -8.46 0.10 14.56
CA CYS A 128 -8.51 -1.31 14.96
C CYS A 128 -9.96 -1.86 14.92
N PRO A 129 -10.50 -2.12 13.72
CA PRO A 129 -10.01 -1.74 12.37
C PRO A 129 -10.27 -0.26 12.03
N PRO A 130 -9.56 0.30 11.03
CA PRO A 130 -9.93 1.57 10.43
C PRO A 130 -11.22 1.40 9.63
N ARG A 131 -12.02 2.45 9.55
CA ARG A 131 -13.26 2.42 8.75
C ARG A 131 -12.94 2.51 7.25
N PRO A 132 -13.83 2.04 6.34
CA PRO A 132 -13.58 2.05 4.90
C PRO A 132 -13.16 3.41 4.34
N HIS A 133 -13.80 4.51 4.76
CA HIS A 133 -13.45 5.85 4.29
C HIS A 133 -12.00 6.25 4.65
N GLN A 134 -11.50 5.84 5.84
CA GLN A 134 -10.12 6.10 6.25
C GLN A 134 -9.12 5.29 5.41
N ILE A 135 -9.50 4.06 5.04
CA ILE A 135 -8.69 3.23 4.14
C ILE A 135 -8.64 3.88 2.75
N ILE A 136 -9.77 4.35 2.24
CA ILE A 136 -9.86 5.05 0.94
C ILE A 136 -9.00 6.32 0.94
N GLU A 137 -9.06 7.12 2.00
CA GLU A 137 -8.21 8.32 2.16
C GLU A 137 -6.72 7.96 2.18
N GLY A 138 -6.33 6.91 2.92
CA GLY A 138 -4.95 6.44 2.97
C GLY A 138 -4.45 5.91 1.62
N VAL A 139 -5.29 5.20 0.88
CA VAL A 139 -4.96 4.75 -0.48
C VAL A 139 -4.88 5.93 -1.45
N ALA A 140 -5.73 6.94 -1.32
CA ALA A 140 -5.64 8.16 -2.12
C ALA A 140 -4.32 8.89 -1.87
N GLU A 141 -3.90 9.03 -0.61
CA GLU A 141 -2.58 9.57 -0.25
C GLU A 141 -1.44 8.74 -0.87
N ALA A 142 -1.54 7.42 -0.83
CA ALA A 142 -0.55 6.53 -1.43
C ALA A 142 -0.42 6.74 -2.94
N ILE A 143 -1.53 6.94 -3.65
CA ILE A 143 -1.55 7.23 -5.09
C ILE A 143 -0.89 8.58 -5.39
N GLU A 144 -1.10 9.59 -4.55
CA GLU A 144 -0.43 10.89 -4.69
C GLU A 144 1.08 10.76 -4.50
N ARG A 145 1.53 10.00 -3.50
CA ARG A 145 2.96 9.71 -3.28
C ARG A 145 3.56 8.91 -4.43
N LEU A 146 2.84 7.93 -4.95
CA LEU A 146 3.25 7.16 -6.13
C LEU A 146 3.45 8.07 -7.35
N ALA A 147 2.55 9.03 -7.56
CA ALA A 147 2.67 10.01 -8.62
C ALA A 147 3.91 10.92 -8.44
N ALA A 148 4.23 11.30 -7.20
CA ALA A 148 5.42 12.08 -6.88
C ALA A 148 6.71 11.28 -7.14
N TYR A 149 6.77 9.99 -6.76
CA TYR A 149 7.92 9.11 -7.06
C TYR A 149 8.14 8.94 -8.56
N ARG A 150 7.08 8.83 -9.34
CA ARG A 150 7.13 8.74 -10.81
C ARG A 150 7.58 10.05 -11.48
N ALA A 151 7.42 11.17 -10.81
CA ALA A 151 7.87 12.47 -11.30
C ALA A 151 9.38 12.71 -11.08
N THR A 152 10.01 11.97 -10.18
CA THR A 152 11.44 12.04 -9.90
C THR A 152 12.19 11.11 -10.86
N PRO A 153 13.14 11.60 -11.67
CA PRO A 153 13.91 10.73 -12.57
C PRO A 153 14.70 9.70 -11.76
N ALA A 154 14.69 8.46 -12.27
CA ALA A 154 15.27 7.26 -11.66
C ALA A 154 16.62 7.50 -10.96
N GLY A 155 16.69 7.29 -9.68
CA GLY A 155 17.90 7.44 -8.88
C GLY A 155 17.73 7.13 -7.39
N GLY A 156 16.66 6.50 -6.96
CA GLY A 156 16.42 6.20 -5.56
C GLY A 156 15.99 4.76 -5.32
N GLU A 157 16.93 3.81 -5.40
CA GLU A 157 16.81 2.58 -4.62
C GLU A 157 16.86 2.96 -3.13
N ARG A 158 15.80 2.61 -2.39
CA ARG A 158 15.82 2.57 -0.92
C ARG A 158 15.76 1.12 -0.47
#